data_14fdbd74f4062c2ebf4f73a85bd0a72d
#
_entry.id   14fdbd74f4062c2ebf4f73a85bd0a72d
#
_cell.length_a   1.000
_cell.length_b   1.000
_cell.length_c   1.000
_cell.angle_alpha   90.00
_cell.angle_beta   90.00
_cell.angle_gamma   90.00
#
_symmetry.space_group_name_H-M   'P 1'
#
loop_
_entity.id
_entity.type
_entity.pdbx_description
1 polymer ?
#
loop_
_entity_poly.entity_id
_entity_poly.type
_entity_poly.pdbx_seq_one_letter_code
_entity_poly.pdbx_strand_id
1 'polypeptide(L)'
;MKTPPSAKKAPKLTRSLAVALGITLVTVGMGSAQAATAPDPVKNPRTQAIEQPGKVPGGFASWKELLATQEKLVKAADRITAAAKEQGGSGYAGVIAAPENHELRVYWKGGTPKRIAGLVGELRRDVPISLLPAQYSARELEREMARLIRRSSDVITSIAAKPDGSGLAVTGADLNATRSGITDSAVPVTVEAGVRPMLTTRWNDSPPWWGGGAWNSPGGGCSTGFAVTYGGVNRVLSAGHCGAIGNTATDPTGEVIGGITQDDNTRDVLLIQAASQGYVFNNNVGSTSPEFANPVVGTSSSYVGLWVCTSGAYSGTNCSIQVQQVGVTINVGYLITGTVRAEQSAHTNAVGQGDSGGSVEVVNPANTAQVFAAGVNTAIDGGTAVTCTGYVTSGRTCAWRMYYSPWSNATDAFPGIAIVLG
;
A
#
# COMPACT_ATOMS: atom_id res chain seq x y z
N MET A 1 -59.42 -37.78 -20.01
CA MET A 1 -60.25 -37.58 -21.18
C MET A 1 -60.67 -36.13 -21.26
N LYS A 2 -60.15 -35.37 -22.20
CA LYS A 2 -60.75 -34.37 -23.08
C LYS A 2 -59.63 -33.52 -23.67
N THR A 3 -59.51 -33.60 -24.96
CA THR A 3 -58.53 -32.94 -25.85
C THR A 3 -58.83 -31.44 -26.06
N PRO A 4 -57.90 -30.65 -26.50
CA PRO A 4 -58.07 -29.22 -26.78
C PRO A 4 -58.51 -28.96 -28.24
N PRO A 5 -59.08 -27.80 -28.55
CA PRO A 5 -59.42 -27.45 -29.95
C PRO A 5 -58.35 -26.45 -30.54
N SER A 6 -58.04 -26.77 -31.72
CA SER A 6 -57.61 -26.17 -32.97
C SER A 6 -57.50 -24.65 -33.14
N ALA A 7 -56.41 -24.25 -33.78
CA ALA A 7 -56.06 -22.94 -34.30
C ALA A 7 -56.89 -22.51 -35.51
N LYS A 8 -57.17 -21.19 -35.61
CA LYS A 8 -57.69 -20.55 -36.85
C LYS A 8 -56.68 -19.49 -37.36
N LYS A 9 -56.40 -19.62 -38.66
CA LYS A 9 -55.60 -18.74 -39.49
C LYS A 9 -56.32 -17.40 -39.76
N ALA A 10 -55.62 -16.29 -39.80
CA ALA A 10 -56.03 -14.96 -40.28
C ALA A 10 -55.49 -14.66 -41.68
N PRO A 11 -56.24 -13.91 -42.52
CA PRO A 11 -55.84 -13.63 -43.90
C PRO A 11 -55.00 -12.35 -44.06
N LYS A 12 -54.15 -12.36 -45.09
CA LYS A 12 -53.38 -11.25 -45.60
C LYS A 12 -54.27 -10.23 -46.35
N LEU A 13 -54.01 -8.91 -46.07
CA LEU A 13 -54.48 -7.86 -46.99
C LEU A 13 -53.26 -6.96 -47.33
N THR A 14 -52.94 -6.98 -48.64
CA THR A 14 -52.02 -6.04 -49.29
C THR A 14 -52.80 -4.78 -49.69
N ARG A 15 -52.28 -3.61 -49.39
CA ARG A 15 -52.63 -2.37 -50.10
C ARG A 15 -51.41 -1.50 -50.28
N SER A 16 -51.02 -1.36 -51.53
CA SER A 16 -50.00 -0.39 -51.99
C SER A 16 -50.63 1.00 -52.02
N LEU A 17 -49.93 1.97 -51.49
CA LEU A 17 -50.18 3.41 -51.76
C LEU A 17 -48.87 4.03 -52.19
N ALA A 18 -48.85 4.49 -53.43
CA ALA A 18 -47.77 5.30 -53.98
C ALA A 18 -47.97 6.77 -53.53
N VAL A 19 -46.94 7.37 -52.94
CA VAL A 19 -46.90 8.81 -52.69
C VAL A 19 -45.65 9.37 -53.38
N ALA A 20 -45.91 10.36 -54.23
CA ALA A 20 -44.90 11.07 -54.99
C ALA A 20 -43.98 11.91 -54.10
N LEU A 21 -42.67 11.72 -54.28
CA LEU A 21 -41.64 12.51 -53.59
C LEU A 21 -41.31 13.77 -54.43
N GLY A 22 -41.66 14.92 -53.89
CA GLY A 22 -41.10 16.19 -54.37
C GLY A 22 -39.65 16.36 -53.87
N ILE A 23 -38.69 16.40 -54.79
CA ILE A 23 -37.28 16.63 -54.49
C ILE A 23 -37.07 18.13 -54.33
N THR A 24 -36.91 18.58 -53.10
CA THR A 24 -36.37 19.90 -52.79
C THR A 24 -34.83 19.75 -52.61
N LEU A 25 -34.06 20.28 -53.56
CA LEU A 25 -32.60 20.40 -53.44
C LEU A 25 -32.28 21.41 -52.36
N VAL A 26 -31.85 20.90 -51.18
CA VAL A 26 -31.16 21.72 -50.19
C VAL A 26 -29.67 21.61 -50.49
N THR A 27 -29.08 22.71 -50.97
CA THR A 27 -27.63 22.84 -51.06
C THR A 27 -27.06 22.94 -49.67
N VAL A 28 -26.55 21.82 -49.17
CA VAL A 28 -25.71 21.82 -47.93
C VAL A 28 -24.34 22.37 -48.33
N GLY A 29 -24.03 23.57 -47.84
CA GLY A 29 -22.71 24.13 -47.93
C GLY A 29 -21.71 23.19 -47.29
N MET A 30 -20.71 22.75 -48.09
CA MET A 30 -19.54 22.05 -47.55
C MET A 30 -18.74 23.01 -46.66
N GLY A 31 -19.06 23.00 -45.35
CA GLY A 31 -18.15 23.53 -44.37
C GLY A 31 -16.89 22.65 -44.36
N SER A 32 -15.76 23.27 -44.71
CA SER A 32 -14.44 22.66 -44.60
C SER A 32 -14.27 22.12 -43.16
N ALA A 33 -14.29 20.78 -43.03
CA ALA A 33 -13.87 20.15 -41.78
C ALA A 33 -12.41 20.56 -41.55
N GLN A 34 -12.20 21.46 -40.59
CA GLN A 34 -10.87 21.69 -40.05
C GLN A 34 -10.39 20.36 -39.45
N ALA A 35 -9.34 19.82 -40.06
CA ALA A 35 -8.63 18.69 -39.48
C ALA A 35 -8.25 19.07 -38.03
N ALA A 36 -8.80 18.34 -37.08
CA ALA A 36 -8.36 18.45 -35.71
C ALA A 36 -6.84 18.17 -35.73
N THR A 37 -6.05 19.18 -35.40
CA THR A 37 -4.61 19.02 -35.18
C THR A 37 -4.43 17.94 -34.14
N ALA A 38 -3.66 16.90 -34.47
CA ALA A 38 -3.26 15.90 -33.52
C ALA A 38 -2.70 16.60 -32.26
N PRO A 39 -3.06 16.15 -31.04
CA PRO A 39 -2.49 16.75 -29.86
C PRO A 39 -0.97 16.68 -29.96
N ASP A 40 -0.30 17.80 -29.64
CA ASP A 40 1.15 17.88 -29.58
C ASP A 40 1.69 16.69 -28.76
N PRO A 41 2.82 16.07 -29.20
CA PRO A 41 3.41 14.98 -28.44
C PRO A 41 3.64 15.46 -27.02
N VAL A 42 3.12 14.69 -26.05
CA VAL A 42 3.24 14.97 -24.61
C VAL A 42 4.69 15.27 -24.33
N LYS A 43 5.00 16.55 -24.06
CA LYS A 43 6.33 16.96 -23.60
C LYS A 43 6.67 16.08 -22.40
N ASN A 44 7.86 15.48 -22.41
CA ASN A 44 8.40 14.67 -21.31
C ASN A 44 7.96 15.23 -19.96
N PRO A 45 7.46 14.38 -19.04
CA PRO A 45 7.02 14.83 -17.73
C PRO A 45 8.16 15.65 -17.12
N ARG A 46 7.84 16.84 -16.61
CA ARG A 46 8.82 17.65 -15.88
C ARG A 46 9.22 16.84 -14.67
N THR A 47 10.43 16.29 -14.68
CA THR A 47 11.01 15.69 -13.50
C THR A 47 11.31 16.81 -12.52
N GLN A 48 10.73 16.73 -11.32
CA GLN A 48 11.06 17.64 -10.23
C GLN A 48 12.26 17.07 -9.47
N ALA A 49 13.27 17.90 -9.24
CA ALA A 49 14.42 17.50 -8.42
C ALA A 49 13.94 17.19 -6.98
N ILE A 50 14.41 16.05 -6.44
CA ILE A 50 14.17 15.72 -5.02
C ILE A 50 15.07 16.65 -4.20
N GLU A 51 14.45 17.52 -3.40
CA GLU A 51 15.17 18.36 -2.46
C GLU A 51 15.48 17.57 -1.18
N GLN A 52 16.74 17.54 -0.80
CA GLN A 52 17.17 16.96 0.48
C GLN A 52 16.97 18.01 1.58
N PRO A 53 16.20 17.70 2.64
CA PRO A 53 15.98 18.65 3.74
C PRO A 53 17.23 18.79 4.62
N GLY A 54 17.38 19.97 5.22
CA GLY A 54 18.40 20.23 6.24
C GLY A 54 19.73 20.75 5.72
N LYS A 55 20.66 21.01 6.65
CA LYS A 55 22.00 21.53 6.37
C LYS A 55 22.88 20.45 5.76
N VAL A 56 23.58 20.77 4.68
CA VAL A 56 24.54 19.85 4.03
C VAL A 56 25.73 19.62 4.96
N PRO A 57 26.05 18.37 5.34
CA PRO A 57 27.21 18.06 6.17
C PRO A 57 28.53 18.12 5.37
N GLY A 58 29.67 18.03 6.07
CA GLY A 58 30.99 17.85 5.44
C GLY A 58 31.54 19.07 4.70
N GLY A 59 30.97 20.27 4.90
CA GLY A 59 31.45 21.48 4.26
C GLY A 59 31.11 21.63 2.78
N PHE A 60 30.27 20.76 2.22
CA PHE A 60 29.81 20.86 0.84
C PHE A 60 28.90 22.08 0.64
N ALA A 61 28.98 22.70 -0.54
CA ALA A 61 28.14 23.83 -0.91
C ALA A 61 26.69 23.40 -1.20
N SER A 62 26.46 22.13 -1.57
CA SER A 62 25.12 21.62 -1.90
C SER A 62 25.01 20.09 -1.69
N TRP A 63 23.78 19.60 -1.50
CA TRP A 63 23.48 18.16 -1.53
C TRP A 63 23.92 17.49 -2.82
N LYS A 64 23.82 18.19 -3.96
CA LYS A 64 24.26 17.67 -5.26
C LYS A 64 25.76 17.35 -5.25
N GLU A 65 26.57 18.20 -4.66
CA GLU A 65 28.02 18.00 -4.57
C GLU A 65 28.37 16.83 -3.63
N LEU A 66 27.71 16.76 -2.46
CA LEU A 66 27.86 15.62 -1.54
C LEU A 66 27.47 14.30 -2.22
N LEU A 67 26.32 14.25 -2.90
CA LEU A 67 25.85 13.04 -3.58
C LEU A 67 26.76 12.64 -4.76
N ALA A 68 27.34 13.59 -5.47
CA ALA A 68 28.34 13.31 -6.52
C ALA A 68 29.64 12.71 -5.91
N THR A 69 30.05 13.17 -4.73
CA THR A 69 31.15 12.57 -3.98
C THR A 69 30.80 11.17 -3.50
N GLN A 70 29.62 10.99 -2.91
CA GLN A 70 29.11 9.68 -2.49
C GLN A 70 29.10 8.67 -3.64
N GLU A 71 28.67 9.05 -4.83
CA GLU A 71 28.64 8.17 -6.00
C GLU A 71 30.05 7.62 -6.34
N LYS A 72 31.10 8.47 -6.26
CA LYS A 72 32.48 8.03 -6.50
C LYS A 72 32.94 7.05 -5.42
N LEU A 73 32.62 7.35 -4.15
CA LEU A 73 32.98 6.48 -3.01
C LEU A 73 32.27 5.12 -3.12
N VAL A 74 30.99 5.09 -3.51
CA VAL A 74 30.20 3.85 -3.70
C VAL A 74 30.81 3.01 -4.83
N LYS A 75 31.14 3.60 -5.99
CA LYS A 75 31.79 2.88 -7.10
C LYS A 75 33.12 2.26 -6.68
N ALA A 76 33.91 2.95 -5.88
CA ALA A 76 35.16 2.42 -5.33
C ALA A 76 34.91 1.29 -4.32
N ALA A 77 33.92 1.46 -3.43
CA ALA A 77 33.49 0.44 -2.46
C ALA A 77 33.03 -0.85 -3.15
N ASP A 78 32.22 -0.73 -4.21
CA ASP A 78 31.72 -1.87 -4.98
C ASP A 78 32.87 -2.68 -5.60
N ARG A 79 33.87 -2.02 -6.21
CA ARG A 79 35.06 -2.67 -6.78
C ARG A 79 35.87 -3.42 -5.71
N ILE A 80 36.07 -2.81 -4.54
CA ILE A 80 36.82 -3.44 -3.44
C ILE A 80 36.06 -4.63 -2.87
N THR A 81 34.75 -4.48 -2.63
CA THR A 81 33.88 -5.54 -2.09
C THR A 81 33.81 -6.74 -3.05
N ALA A 82 33.65 -6.49 -4.36
CA ALA A 82 33.68 -7.53 -5.37
C ALA A 82 35.01 -8.28 -5.39
N ALA A 83 36.13 -7.56 -5.40
CA ALA A 83 37.46 -8.16 -5.36
C ALA A 83 37.74 -8.96 -4.07
N ALA A 84 37.23 -8.49 -2.93
CA ALA A 84 37.29 -9.21 -1.66
C ALA A 84 36.49 -10.51 -1.70
N LYS A 85 35.29 -10.48 -2.28
CA LYS A 85 34.43 -11.67 -2.46
C LYS A 85 35.07 -12.71 -3.38
N GLU A 86 35.65 -12.30 -4.51
CA GLU A 86 36.39 -13.18 -5.43
C GLU A 86 37.56 -13.93 -4.77
N GLN A 87 38.21 -13.28 -3.78
CA GLN A 87 39.30 -13.89 -2.99
C GLN A 87 38.80 -14.70 -1.79
N GLY A 88 37.53 -15.05 -1.75
CA GLY A 88 36.93 -15.83 -0.68
C GLY A 88 36.69 -15.02 0.61
N GLY A 89 36.86 -13.68 0.60
CA GLY A 89 36.51 -12.79 1.69
C GLY A 89 37.29 -12.96 2.99
N SER A 90 38.44 -13.69 2.98
CA SER A 90 39.26 -13.87 4.17
C SER A 90 39.88 -12.54 4.58
N GLY A 91 39.63 -12.11 5.81
CA GLY A 91 40.12 -10.85 6.37
C GLY A 91 39.28 -9.61 6.05
N TYR A 92 38.43 -9.60 5.01
CA TYR A 92 37.51 -8.47 4.76
C TYR A 92 36.52 -8.32 5.91
N ALA A 93 36.46 -7.14 6.52
CA ALA A 93 35.54 -6.83 7.60
C ALA A 93 34.36 -5.98 7.12
N GLY A 94 34.65 -4.95 6.33
CA GLY A 94 33.62 -4.05 5.80
C GLY A 94 34.19 -2.81 5.16
N VAL A 95 33.27 -1.97 4.72
CA VAL A 95 33.57 -0.67 4.11
C VAL A 95 32.58 0.38 4.63
N ILE A 96 33.05 1.58 4.89
CA ILE A 96 32.23 2.73 5.26
C ILE A 96 32.48 3.82 4.23
N ALA A 97 31.42 4.18 3.48
CA ALA A 97 31.42 5.37 2.66
C ALA A 97 31.07 6.57 3.57
N ALA A 98 32.01 7.47 3.77
CA ALA A 98 31.84 8.65 4.59
C ALA A 98 31.97 9.92 3.72
N PRO A 99 30.95 10.25 2.90
CA PRO A 99 31.00 11.40 2.02
C PRO A 99 31.20 12.70 2.80
N GLU A 100 30.62 12.84 3.98
CA GLU A 100 30.80 13.98 4.87
C GLU A 100 32.27 14.19 5.35
N ASN A 101 33.04 13.12 5.29
CA ASN A 101 34.50 13.15 5.58
C ASN A 101 35.33 13.09 4.29
N HIS A 102 34.69 13.09 3.11
CA HIS A 102 35.35 12.97 1.81
C HIS A 102 36.19 11.68 1.63
N GLU A 103 35.87 10.60 2.32
CA GLU A 103 36.67 9.38 2.31
C GLU A 103 35.90 8.09 2.27
N LEU A 104 36.55 7.02 1.79
CA LEU A 104 36.16 5.64 1.92
C LEU A 104 37.07 4.93 2.93
N ARG A 105 36.49 4.31 3.95
CA ARG A 105 37.21 3.50 4.93
C ARG A 105 37.01 2.03 4.64
N VAL A 106 38.09 1.30 4.44
CA VAL A 106 38.08 -0.14 4.18
C VAL A 106 38.76 -0.84 5.37
N TYR A 107 38.07 -1.77 5.97
CA TYR A 107 38.53 -2.48 7.15
C TYR A 107 38.93 -3.92 6.80
N TRP A 108 40.14 -4.32 7.26
CA TRP A 108 40.68 -5.62 6.94
C TRP A 108 41.36 -6.25 8.16
N LYS A 109 41.00 -7.53 8.45
CA LYS A 109 41.64 -8.33 9.49
C LYS A 109 42.92 -8.96 8.96
N GLY A 110 44.04 -8.75 9.67
CA GLY A 110 45.36 -9.27 9.29
C GLY A 110 45.97 -8.60 8.08
N GLY A 111 46.81 -9.31 7.36
CA GLY A 111 47.53 -8.76 6.20
C GLY A 111 46.59 -8.62 4.98
N THR A 112 46.57 -7.43 4.39
CA THR A 112 45.78 -7.18 3.17
C THR A 112 46.44 -7.88 1.98
N PRO A 113 45.69 -8.68 1.20
CA PRO A 113 46.23 -9.34 0.01
C PRO A 113 46.78 -8.34 -1.01
N LYS A 114 47.87 -8.69 -1.70
CA LYS A 114 48.55 -7.80 -2.68
C LYS A 114 47.56 -7.26 -3.76
N ARG A 115 46.63 -8.09 -4.22
CA ARG A 115 45.60 -7.69 -5.21
C ARG A 115 44.69 -6.60 -4.67
N ILE A 116 44.25 -6.71 -3.40
CA ILE A 116 43.42 -5.68 -2.75
C ILE A 116 44.19 -4.40 -2.52
N ALA A 117 45.45 -4.53 -2.00
CA ALA A 117 46.32 -3.37 -1.80
C ALA A 117 46.61 -2.64 -3.11
N GLY A 118 46.85 -3.35 -4.20
CA GLY A 118 47.02 -2.81 -5.54
C GLY A 118 45.76 -2.08 -6.07
N LEU A 119 44.57 -2.69 -5.91
CA LEU A 119 43.31 -2.09 -6.29
C LEU A 119 43.04 -0.81 -5.49
N VAL A 120 43.25 -0.83 -4.17
CA VAL A 120 43.14 0.36 -3.30
C VAL A 120 44.09 1.44 -3.77
N GLY A 121 45.33 1.09 -4.11
CA GLY A 121 46.32 2.03 -4.64
C GLY A 121 45.92 2.66 -5.98
N GLU A 122 45.26 1.90 -6.87
CA GLU A 122 44.67 2.41 -8.10
C GLU A 122 43.55 3.42 -7.81
N LEU A 123 42.58 3.02 -6.99
CA LEU A 123 41.39 3.83 -6.68
C LEU A 123 41.68 5.11 -5.90
N ARG A 124 42.77 5.14 -5.14
CA ARG A 124 43.22 6.34 -4.42
C ARG A 124 43.54 7.52 -5.33
N ARG A 125 43.67 7.33 -6.63
CA ARG A 125 43.87 8.44 -7.59
C ARG A 125 42.59 9.26 -7.77
N ASP A 126 41.45 8.64 -7.54
CA ASP A 126 40.11 9.23 -7.81
C ASP A 126 39.37 9.62 -6.52
N VAL A 127 39.58 8.86 -5.43
CA VAL A 127 38.92 9.05 -4.17
C VAL A 127 39.86 8.76 -2.99
N PRO A 128 39.82 9.53 -1.89
CA PRO A 128 40.54 9.19 -0.68
C PRO A 128 40.09 7.87 -0.07
N ILE A 129 40.99 6.93 0.11
CA ILE A 129 40.66 5.61 0.69
C ILE A 129 41.63 5.34 1.85
N SER A 130 41.07 5.08 3.05
CA SER A 130 41.82 4.61 4.22
C SER A 130 41.67 3.08 4.33
N LEU A 131 42.82 2.40 4.42
CA LEU A 131 42.86 0.96 4.70
C LEU A 131 43.19 0.77 6.16
N LEU A 132 42.26 0.27 6.95
CA LEU A 132 42.29 0.25 8.40
C LEU A 132 42.25 -1.20 8.93
N PRO A 133 42.89 -1.46 10.09
CA PRO A 133 42.84 -2.80 10.69
C PRO A 133 41.45 -3.10 11.26
N ALA A 134 41.04 -4.37 11.18
CA ALA A 134 39.88 -4.91 11.83
C ALA A 134 40.25 -6.03 12.79
N GLN A 135 39.51 -6.19 13.87
CA GLN A 135 39.68 -7.28 14.82
C GLN A 135 39.05 -8.58 14.31
N TYR A 136 37.90 -8.49 13.67
CA TYR A 136 37.15 -9.60 13.11
C TYR A 136 36.84 -9.36 11.64
N SER A 137 36.80 -10.42 10.84
CA SER A 137 36.30 -10.38 9.46
C SER A 137 34.77 -10.42 9.45
N ALA A 138 34.15 -9.94 8.37
CA ALA A 138 32.70 -10.02 8.16
C ALA A 138 32.18 -11.46 8.33
N ARG A 139 32.90 -12.44 7.78
CA ARG A 139 32.54 -13.87 7.87
C ARG A 139 32.56 -14.41 9.31
N GLU A 140 33.47 -13.95 10.16
CA GLU A 140 33.50 -14.31 11.59
C GLU A 140 32.30 -13.71 12.32
N LEU A 141 31.99 -12.44 12.05
CA LEU A 141 30.85 -11.75 12.63
C LEU A 141 29.53 -12.35 12.16
N GLU A 142 29.38 -12.68 10.87
CA GLU A 142 28.18 -13.32 10.32
C GLU A 142 27.92 -14.70 10.94
N ARG A 143 28.97 -15.49 11.16
CA ARG A 143 28.83 -16.79 11.86
C ARG A 143 28.35 -16.61 13.29
N GLU A 144 28.89 -15.63 13.98
CA GLU A 144 28.51 -15.36 15.36
C GLU A 144 27.09 -14.76 15.44
N MET A 145 26.70 -13.87 14.54
CA MET A 145 25.33 -13.40 14.40
C MET A 145 24.35 -14.56 14.22
N ALA A 146 24.64 -15.47 13.28
CA ALA A 146 23.78 -16.63 13.04
C ALA A 146 23.69 -17.57 14.24
N ARG A 147 24.74 -17.67 15.06
CA ARG A 147 24.76 -18.44 16.31
C ARG A 147 23.85 -17.81 17.37
N LEU A 148 24.04 -16.51 17.59
CA LEU A 148 23.29 -15.76 18.61
C LEU A 148 21.80 -15.68 18.29
N ILE A 149 21.43 -15.41 17.04
CA ILE A 149 20.02 -15.39 16.61
C ILE A 149 19.33 -16.74 16.83
N ARG A 150 19.97 -17.84 16.48
CA ARG A 150 19.36 -19.18 16.72
C ARG A 150 19.13 -19.50 18.18
N ARG A 151 19.90 -18.89 19.07
CA ARG A 151 19.85 -19.20 20.51
C ARG A 151 18.97 -18.23 21.31
N SER A 152 18.92 -17.00 20.92
CA SER A 152 18.35 -15.89 21.71
C SER A 152 17.41 -15.00 20.87
N SER A 153 16.70 -15.56 19.89
CA SER A 153 15.77 -14.85 19.01
C SER A 153 14.55 -14.24 19.75
N ASP A 154 14.26 -14.73 20.92
CA ASP A 154 13.18 -14.24 21.81
C ASP A 154 13.51 -12.89 22.42
N VAL A 155 14.80 -12.60 22.70
CA VAL A 155 15.26 -11.36 23.36
C VAL A 155 15.97 -10.40 22.40
N ILE A 156 16.40 -10.85 21.22
CA ILE A 156 17.04 -10.02 20.19
C ILE A 156 16.00 -9.49 19.22
N THR A 157 15.92 -8.16 19.06
CA THR A 157 15.05 -7.49 18.10
C THR A 157 15.76 -7.17 16.79
N SER A 158 17.04 -6.86 16.82
CA SER A 158 17.92 -6.80 15.65
C SER A 158 19.36 -7.13 15.99
N ILE A 159 20.15 -7.55 15.02
CA ILE A 159 21.59 -7.78 15.17
C ILE A 159 22.30 -7.43 13.87
N ALA A 160 23.43 -6.76 13.96
CA ALA A 160 24.25 -6.36 12.82
C ALA A 160 25.74 -6.50 13.12
N ALA A 161 26.52 -6.88 12.11
CA ALA A 161 27.97 -6.80 12.16
C ALA A 161 28.39 -5.33 12.03
N LYS A 162 29.32 -4.88 12.87
CA LYS A 162 29.91 -3.56 12.73
C LYS A 162 30.88 -3.56 11.54
N PRO A 163 30.75 -2.64 10.59
CA PRO A 163 31.56 -2.63 9.37
C PRO A 163 33.04 -2.38 9.60
N ASP A 164 33.43 -1.83 10.77
CA ASP A 164 34.82 -1.67 11.20
C ASP A 164 35.44 -2.97 11.73
N GLY A 165 34.67 -4.05 11.81
CA GLY A 165 35.14 -5.34 12.34
C GLY A 165 35.37 -5.36 13.83
N SER A 166 34.84 -4.41 14.61
CA SER A 166 35.00 -4.33 16.07
C SER A 166 34.10 -5.27 16.87
N GLY A 167 33.06 -5.84 16.24
CA GLY A 167 32.10 -6.73 16.89
C GLY A 167 30.68 -6.62 16.32
N LEU A 168 29.69 -6.83 17.18
CA LEU A 168 28.28 -6.81 16.82
C LEU A 168 27.53 -5.67 17.52
N ALA A 169 26.52 -5.14 16.86
CA ALA A 169 25.50 -4.30 17.45
C ALA A 169 24.21 -5.11 17.58
N VAL A 170 23.61 -5.15 18.77
CA VAL A 170 22.39 -5.88 19.09
C VAL A 170 21.38 -4.93 19.71
N THR A 171 20.12 -5.03 19.30
CA THR A 171 19.03 -4.33 19.97
C THR A 171 18.08 -5.32 20.62
N GLY A 172 17.42 -4.89 21.70
CA GLY A 172 16.41 -5.67 22.40
C GLY A 172 15.46 -4.78 23.20
N ALA A 173 14.23 -5.25 23.41
CA ALA A 173 13.20 -4.50 24.15
C ALA A 173 13.54 -4.43 25.64
N ASP A 174 14.03 -5.53 26.22
CA ASP A 174 14.58 -5.61 27.58
C ASP A 174 16.08 -5.75 27.53
N LEU A 175 16.79 -4.68 27.93
CA LEU A 175 18.26 -4.63 27.91
C LEU A 175 18.91 -5.69 28.79
N ASN A 176 18.29 -6.04 29.94
CA ASN A 176 18.87 -7.01 30.89
C ASN A 176 18.67 -8.43 30.35
N ALA A 177 17.49 -8.76 29.86
CA ALA A 177 17.21 -10.04 29.21
C ALA A 177 18.09 -10.22 27.96
N THR A 178 18.24 -9.19 27.13
CA THR A 178 19.08 -9.23 25.94
C THR A 178 20.54 -9.47 26.29
N ARG A 179 21.11 -8.73 27.26
CA ARG A 179 22.49 -8.94 27.75
C ARG A 179 22.70 -10.35 28.29
N SER A 180 21.74 -10.85 29.08
CA SER A 180 21.80 -12.21 29.64
C SER A 180 21.76 -13.29 28.55
N GLY A 181 20.98 -13.08 27.48
CA GLY A 181 20.87 -14.01 26.36
C GLY A 181 22.12 -14.11 25.48
N ILE A 182 23.03 -13.15 25.55
CA ILE A 182 24.24 -13.06 24.71
C ILE A 182 25.56 -13.07 25.48
N THR A 183 25.55 -13.45 26.75
CA THR A 183 26.76 -13.44 27.62
C THR A 183 27.90 -14.32 27.12
N ASP A 184 27.58 -15.34 26.29
CA ASP A 184 28.53 -16.28 25.71
C ASP A 184 29.01 -15.88 24.29
N SER A 185 28.82 -14.63 23.90
CA SER A 185 29.32 -14.14 22.61
C SER A 185 30.83 -14.26 22.51
N ALA A 186 31.28 -14.83 21.36
CA ALA A 186 32.70 -14.95 21.07
C ALA A 186 33.34 -13.66 20.57
N VAL A 187 32.55 -12.61 20.37
CA VAL A 187 32.99 -11.28 19.92
C VAL A 187 32.37 -10.17 20.78
N PRO A 188 32.96 -8.99 20.84
CA PRO A 188 32.37 -7.86 21.54
C PRO A 188 30.99 -7.51 21.00
N VAL A 189 30.03 -7.23 21.90
CA VAL A 189 28.66 -6.88 21.53
C VAL A 189 28.28 -5.56 22.22
N THR A 190 27.77 -4.61 21.45
CA THR A 190 27.09 -3.42 21.97
C THR A 190 25.60 -3.71 21.99
N VAL A 191 24.93 -3.48 23.13
CA VAL A 191 23.48 -3.68 23.29
C VAL A 191 22.79 -2.35 23.50
N GLU A 192 21.79 -2.08 22.67
CA GLU A 192 20.96 -0.88 22.69
C GLU A 192 19.49 -1.24 22.84
N ALA A 193 18.68 -0.31 23.35
CA ALA A 193 17.24 -0.49 23.42
C ALA A 193 16.65 -0.40 21.99
N GLY A 194 15.74 -1.30 21.67
CA GLY A 194 15.03 -1.30 20.39
C GLY A 194 13.78 -2.16 20.44
N VAL A 195 12.73 -1.67 19.82
CA VAL A 195 11.50 -2.46 19.63
C VAL A 195 11.68 -3.46 18.50
N ARG A 196 10.90 -4.53 18.51
CA ARG A 196 10.90 -5.51 17.43
C ARG A 196 10.44 -4.84 16.13
N PRO A 197 11.22 -4.91 15.04
CA PRO A 197 10.74 -4.47 13.73
C PRO A 197 9.48 -5.24 13.33
N MET A 198 8.45 -4.53 12.87
CA MET A 198 7.20 -5.12 12.42
C MET A 198 7.08 -4.98 10.91
N LEU A 199 6.50 -6.01 10.27
CA LEU A 199 6.12 -5.94 8.87
C LEU A 199 4.71 -5.34 8.79
N THR A 200 4.53 -4.31 8.00
CA THR A 200 3.22 -3.71 7.76
C THR A 200 2.44 -4.60 6.82
N THR A 201 1.30 -5.14 7.27
CA THR A 201 0.34 -5.90 6.48
C THR A 201 -1.06 -5.45 6.85
N ARG A 202 -2.06 -5.71 5.98
CA ARG A 202 -3.46 -5.36 6.29
C ARG A 202 -4.05 -6.14 7.48
N TRP A 203 -3.40 -7.21 7.96
CA TRP A 203 -3.80 -8.02 9.11
C TRP A 203 -2.98 -7.76 10.37
N ASN A 204 -1.94 -6.97 10.27
CA ASN A 204 -1.08 -6.50 11.34
C ASN A 204 -0.53 -5.13 10.93
N ASP A 205 -1.43 -4.17 10.84
CA ASP A 205 -1.08 -2.77 10.60
C ASP A 205 -0.69 -2.10 11.92
N SER A 206 -0.07 -0.94 11.85
CA SER A 206 0.36 -0.16 13.00
C SER A 206 0.25 1.33 12.68
N PRO A 207 0.12 2.20 13.72
CA PRO A 207 0.00 3.63 13.46
C PRO A 207 1.20 4.19 12.68
N PRO A 208 0.93 5.10 11.73
CA PRO A 208 -0.36 5.66 11.35
C PRO A 208 -1.18 4.67 10.48
N TRP A 209 -2.42 4.39 10.89
CA TRP A 209 -3.31 3.39 10.27
C TRP A 209 -3.71 3.76 8.85
N TRP A 210 -3.81 2.74 7.97
CA TRP A 210 -4.17 2.87 6.56
C TRP A 210 -5.56 2.29 6.27
N GLY A 211 -6.11 2.61 5.09
CA GLY A 211 -7.33 1.99 4.57
C GLY A 211 -7.06 0.56 4.07
N GLY A 212 -8.11 -0.29 4.06
CA GLY A 212 -8.03 -1.69 3.65
C GLY A 212 -7.45 -2.63 4.72
N GLY A 213 -7.11 -2.15 5.90
CA GLY A 213 -6.62 -2.94 7.03
C GLY A 213 -7.74 -3.65 7.78
N ALA A 214 -7.43 -4.80 8.40
CA ALA A 214 -8.38 -5.54 9.22
C ALA A 214 -8.56 -4.90 10.59
N TRP A 215 -9.79 -4.89 11.08
CA TRP A 215 -10.07 -4.51 12.45
C TRP A 215 -11.24 -5.30 13.03
N ASN A 216 -11.24 -5.47 14.35
CA ASN A 216 -12.25 -6.17 15.10
C ASN A 216 -12.97 -5.22 16.06
N SER A 217 -14.27 -5.44 16.18
CA SER A 217 -15.11 -4.87 17.24
C SER A 217 -15.85 -6.00 17.93
N PRO A 218 -16.63 -5.73 18.99
CA PRO A 218 -17.48 -6.74 19.61
C PRO A 218 -18.45 -7.44 18.65
N GLY A 219 -18.78 -6.82 17.49
CA GLY A 219 -19.68 -7.38 16.48
C GLY A 219 -19.01 -8.27 15.43
N GLY A 220 -17.66 -8.32 15.36
CA GLY A 220 -16.93 -9.14 14.39
C GLY A 220 -15.82 -8.38 13.65
N GLY A 221 -15.27 -9.02 12.62
CA GLY A 221 -14.19 -8.48 11.79
C GLY A 221 -14.69 -7.60 10.65
N CYS A 222 -14.05 -6.44 10.46
CA CYS A 222 -14.31 -5.47 9.43
C CYS A 222 -13.00 -4.94 8.82
N SER A 223 -13.11 -3.97 7.92
CA SER A 223 -11.97 -3.33 7.25
C SER A 223 -11.98 -1.82 7.47
N THR A 224 -10.80 -1.21 7.56
CA THR A 224 -10.62 0.24 7.54
C THR A 224 -10.86 0.78 6.13
N GLY A 225 -11.50 1.95 6.00
CA GLY A 225 -11.78 2.57 4.71
C GLY A 225 -10.73 3.60 4.32
N PHE A 226 -10.79 4.78 4.93
CA PHE A 226 -9.90 5.88 4.61
C PHE A 226 -9.47 6.65 5.86
N ALA A 227 -8.24 7.19 5.81
CA ALA A 227 -7.82 8.22 6.75
C ALA A 227 -8.58 9.53 6.47
N VAL A 228 -9.17 10.11 7.51
CA VAL A 228 -9.96 11.33 7.45
C VAL A 228 -9.65 12.26 8.62
N THR A 229 -9.97 13.54 8.48
CA THR A 229 -10.05 14.47 9.61
C THR A 229 -11.50 14.84 9.86
N TYR A 230 -11.89 14.91 11.13
CA TYR A 230 -13.19 15.43 11.55
C TYR A 230 -13.05 16.14 12.88
N GLY A 231 -13.55 17.39 12.96
CA GLY A 231 -13.35 18.24 14.13
C GLY A 231 -11.88 18.55 14.44
N GLY A 232 -11.01 18.59 13.42
CA GLY A 232 -9.57 18.85 13.57
C GLY A 232 -8.76 17.65 14.09
N VAL A 233 -9.35 16.45 14.18
CA VAL A 233 -8.71 15.24 14.69
C VAL A 233 -8.66 14.17 13.60
N ASN A 234 -7.53 13.48 13.50
CA ASN A 234 -7.38 12.32 12.59
C ASN A 234 -8.24 11.13 13.05
N ARG A 235 -8.84 10.47 12.06
CA ARG A 235 -9.71 9.31 12.27
C ARG A 235 -9.56 8.34 11.10
N VAL A 236 -10.11 7.15 11.30
CA VAL A 236 -10.33 6.17 10.23
C VAL A 236 -11.83 6.08 9.98
N LEU A 237 -12.24 6.24 8.71
CA LEU A 237 -13.59 5.99 8.24
C LEU A 237 -13.79 4.49 8.02
N SER A 238 -14.93 3.93 8.44
CA SER A 238 -15.35 2.55 8.21
C SER A 238 -16.87 2.46 8.10
N ALA A 239 -17.45 1.24 7.99
CA ALA A 239 -18.89 1.05 7.90
C ALA A 239 -19.58 1.12 9.28
N GLY A 240 -20.77 1.76 9.33
CA GLY A 240 -21.54 1.95 10.55
C GLY A 240 -21.90 0.65 11.25
N HIS A 241 -22.34 -0.36 10.49
CA HIS A 241 -22.74 -1.67 11.06
C HIS A 241 -21.60 -2.45 11.71
N CYS A 242 -20.34 -2.02 11.54
CA CYS A 242 -19.18 -2.69 12.12
C CYS A 242 -19.03 -2.44 13.63
N GLY A 243 -19.64 -1.39 14.17
CA GLY A 243 -19.51 -1.09 15.60
C GLY A 243 -20.44 0.02 16.07
N ALA A 244 -20.29 0.45 17.31
CA ALA A 244 -21.10 1.50 17.89
C ALA A 244 -20.22 2.49 18.68
N ILE A 245 -20.71 3.71 18.86
CA ILE A 245 -20.04 4.74 19.69
C ILE A 245 -19.70 4.15 21.06
N GLY A 246 -18.44 4.32 21.48
CA GLY A 246 -17.89 3.80 22.74
C GLY A 246 -17.22 2.44 22.62
N ASN A 247 -17.38 1.70 21.51
CA ASN A 247 -16.58 0.50 21.28
C ASN A 247 -15.12 0.87 20.98
N THR A 248 -14.22 -0.05 21.28
CA THR A 248 -12.80 0.01 20.94
C THR A 248 -12.55 -0.87 19.71
N ALA A 249 -11.96 -0.30 18.67
CA ALA A 249 -11.46 -1.02 17.52
C ALA A 249 -10.04 -1.51 17.78
N THR A 250 -9.77 -2.78 17.47
CA THR A 250 -8.43 -3.37 17.53
C THR A 250 -8.08 -4.01 16.17
N ASP A 251 -6.80 -4.14 15.87
CA ASP A 251 -6.37 -5.01 14.79
C ASP A 251 -6.53 -6.50 15.19
N PRO A 252 -6.33 -7.46 14.27
CA PRO A 252 -6.39 -8.89 14.58
C PRO A 252 -5.32 -9.38 15.57
N THR A 253 -4.25 -8.64 15.79
CA THR A 253 -3.20 -8.98 16.78
C THR A 253 -3.53 -8.47 18.19
N GLY A 254 -4.59 -7.65 18.32
CA GLY A 254 -5.03 -7.04 19.58
C GLY A 254 -4.46 -5.64 19.80
N GLU A 255 -3.72 -5.07 18.85
CA GLU A 255 -3.28 -3.68 18.95
C GLU A 255 -4.48 -2.73 18.81
N VAL A 256 -4.56 -1.73 19.70
CA VAL A 256 -5.68 -0.78 19.73
C VAL A 256 -5.52 0.25 18.61
N ILE A 257 -6.49 0.26 17.67
CA ILE A 257 -6.61 1.31 16.66
C ILE A 257 -7.15 2.58 17.30
N GLY A 258 -8.27 2.48 18.02
CA GLY A 258 -8.89 3.62 18.70
C GLY A 258 -10.34 3.39 19.10
N GLY A 259 -10.94 4.40 19.71
CA GLY A 259 -12.36 4.41 20.06
C GLY A 259 -13.25 4.84 18.91
N ILE A 260 -14.42 4.22 18.74
CA ILE A 260 -15.48 4.68 17.84
C ILE A 260 -16.14 5.89 18.44
N THR A 261 -16.09 7.03 17.76
CA THR A 261 -16.53 8.31 18.30
C THR A 261 -17.72 8.92 17.55
N GLN A 262 -17.98 8.46 16.33
CA GLN A 262 -19.12 8.87 15.49
C GLN A 262 -19.66 7.66 14.77
N ASP A 263 -20.98 7.61 14.52
CA ASP A 263 -21.69 6.52 13.88
C ASP A 263 -22.99 7.05 13.25
N ASP A 264 -23.27 6.66 12.00
CA ASP A 264 -24.55 6.86 11.31
C ASP A 264 -24.94 5.55 10.60
N ASN A 265 -25.71 4.71 11.25
CA ASN A 265 -26.18 3.43 10.72
C ASN A 265 -27.15 3.61 9.53
N THR A 266 -27.84 4.77 9.41
CA THR A 266 -28.73 5.02 8.26
C THR A 266 -27.94 5.22 6.98
N ARG A 267 -26.72 5.76 7.07
CA ARG A 267 -25.79 5.94 5.96
C ARG A 267 -24.66 4.92 5.95
N ASP A 268 -24.62 4.06 6.95
CA ASP A 268 -23.62 3.01 7.16
C ASP A 268 -22.19 3.53 7.14
N VAL A 269 -21.90 4.51 7.97
CA VAL A 269 -20.56 5.09 8.15
C VAL A 269 -20.24 5.32 9.63
N LEU A 270 -19.00 5.07 10.05
CA LEU A 270 -18.50 5.37 11.39
C LEU A 270 -17.07 5.93 11.36
N LEU A 271 -16.67 6.58 12.46
CA LEU A 271 -15.33 7.13 12.63
C LEU A 271 -14.65 6.55 13.87
N ILE A 272 -13.48 5.96 13.65
CA ILE A 272 -12.57 5.49 14.70
C ILE A 272 -11.51 6.58 14.93
N GLN A 273 -11.37 7.10 16.14
CA GLN A 273 -10.36 8.10 16.46
C GLN A 273 -8.98 7.44 16.53
N ALA A 274 -8.13 7.70 15.57
CA ALA A 274 -6.84 7.04 15.41
C ALA A 274 -5.82 7.94 14.72
N ALA A 275 -4.54 7.75 14.99
CA ALA A 275 -3.48 8.28 14.14
C ALA A 275 -3.55 7.56 12.79
N SER A 276 -3.89 8.27 11.71
CA SER A 276 -4.12 7.70 10.39
C SER A 276 -3.40 8.49 9.31
N GLN A 277 -3.11 7.84 8.18
CA GLN A 277 -2.41 8.43 7.04
C GLN A 277 -3.13 8.07 5.74
N GLY A 278 -3.04 8.95 4.73
CA GLY A 278 -3.78 8.88 3.47
C GLY A 278 -3.31 7.79 2.51
N TYR A 279 -3.16 6.56 2.97
CA TYR A 279 -2.83 5.38 2.16
C TYR A 279 -3.91 4.31 2.26
N VAL A 280 -4.01 3.48 1.25
CA VAL A 280 -4.88 2.30 1.20
C VAL A 280 -4.05 1.10 0.77
N PHE A 281 -4.15 -0.01 1.50
CA PHE A 281 -3.55 -1.27 1.10
C PHE A 281 -4.02 -1.70 -0.28
N ASN A 282 -3.10 -2.18 -1.12
CA ASN A 282 -3.36 -2.60 -2.50
C ASN A 282 -2.91 -4.04 -2.74
N ASN A 283 -3.33 -4.65 -3.86
CA ASN A 283 -3.10 -6.04 -4.23
C ASN A 283 -3.86 -7.08 -3.38
N ASN A 284 -3.57 -8.35 -3.65
CA ASN A 284 -4.15 -9.48 -2.95
C ASN A 284 -3.64 -9.56 -1.52
N VAL A 285 -4.50 -10.04 -0.62
CA VAL A 285 -4.13 -10.30 0.77
C VAL A 285 -2.93 -11.23 0.84
N GLY A 286 -1.88 -10.81 1.56
CA GLY A 286 -0.66 -11.60 1.73
C GLY A 286 0.15 -11.81 0.45
N SER A 287 -0.09 -11.02 -0.62
CA SER A 287 0.64 -11.14 -1.89
C SER A 287 2.14 -10.84 -1.74
N THR A 288 2.48 -9.97 -0.82
CA THR A 288 3.86 -9.62 -0.43
C THR A 288 3.92 -9.36 1.07
N SER A 289 5.13 -9.28 1.63
CA SER A 289 5.34 -8.87 3.01
C SER A 289 6.55 -7.93 3.05
N PRO A 290 6.37 -6.60 3.29
CA PRO A 290 5.09 -5.91 3.52
C PRO A 290 4.18 -5.87 2.28
N GLU A 291 2.89 -5.65 2.50
CA GLU A 291 1.93 -5.41 1.42
C GLU A 291 2.10 -4.00 0.84
N PHE A 292 1.75 -3.83 -0.44
CA PHE A 292 1.77 -2.51 -1.09
C PHE A 292 0.62 -1.64 -0.61
N ALA A 293 0.80 -0.32 -0.68
CA ALA A 293 -0.26 0.65 -0.45
C ALA A 293 -0.18 1.80 -1.46
N ASN A 294 -1.33 2.34 -1.83
CA ASN A 294 -1.46 3.46 -2.74
C ASN A 294 -1.85 4.74 -1.98
N PRO A 295 -1.23 5.89 -2.28
CA PRO A 295 -1.64 7.16 -1.71
C PRO A 295 -3.01 7.60 -2.22
N VAL A 296 -3.82 8.13 -1.32
CA VAL A 296 -5.10 8.78 -1.61
C VAL A 296 -4.84 10.24 -1.99
N VAL A 297 -5.27 10.64 -3.17
CA VAL A 297 -4.97 11.98 -3.71
C VAL A 297 -6.20 12.89 -3.80
N GLY A 298 -7.35 12.44 -3.31
CA GLY A 298 -8.59 13.20 -3.30
C GLY A 298 -9.82 12.31 -3.13
N THR A 299 -10.98 12.84 -3.44
CA THR A 299 -12.26 12.13 -3.40
C THR A 299 -12.91 12.07 -4.79
N SER A 300 -13.78 11.08 -5.02
CA SER A 300 -14.56 10.94 -6.24
C SER A 300 -16.04 10.79 -5.91
N SER A 301 -16.88 11.49 -6.66
CA SER A 301 -18.33 11.26 -6.63
C SER A 301 -18.69 9.99 -7.40
N SER A 302 -19.78 9.33 -6.97
CA SER A 302 -20.27 8.12 -7.61
C SER A 302 -21.38 8.43 -8.60
N TYR A 303 -21.23 7.97 -9.84
CA TYR A 303 -22.22 8.07 -10.91
C TYR A 303 -22.39 6.72 -11.59
N VAL A 304 -23.56 6.46 -12.14
CA VAL A 304 -23.80 5.27 -12.97
C VAL A 304 -22.80 5.22 -14.12
N GLY A 305 -22.18 4.06 -14.33
CA GLY A 305 -21.14 3.84 -15.34
C GLY A 305 -19.71 4.03 -14.82
N LEU A 306 -19.50 4.61 -13.63
CA LEU A 306 -18.17 4.77 -13.02
C LEU A 306 -17.55 3.40 -12.74
N TRP A 307 -16.27 3.26 -13.04
CA TRP A 307 -15.47 2.10 -12.69
C TRP A 307 -14.73 2.33 -11.37
N VAL A 308 -14.84 1.36 -10.45
CA VAL A 308 -14.24 1.40 -9.13
C VAL A 308 -13.46 0.13 -8.83
N CYS A 309 -12.56 0.23 -7.86
CA CYS A 309 -11.96 -0.90 -7.17
C CYS A 309 -12.45 -0.91 -5.72
N THR A 310 -12.38 -2.07 -5.07
CA THR A 310 -12.53 -2.23 -3.62
C THR A 310 -11.19 -2.65 -3.02
N SER A 311 -10.91 -2.26 -1.79
CA SER A 311 -9.84 -2.86 -1.01
C SER A 311 -10.34 -3.17 0.40
N GLY A 312 -10.44 -4.47 0.68
CA GLY A 312 -10.88 -4.99 1.96
C GLY A 312 -9.83 -5.91 2.57
N ALA A 313 -9.85 -6.05 3.87
CA ALA A 313 -8.87 -6.84 4.60
C ALA A 313 -8.93 -8.34 4.26
N TYR A 314 -10.08 -8.81 3.86
CA TYR A 314 -10.33 -10.23 3.58
C TYR A 314 -10.19 -10.57 2.10
N SER A 315 -10.77 -9.79 1.19
CA SER A 315 -10.71 -10.06 -0.25
C SER A 315 -9.46 -9.48 -0.93
N GLY A 316 -8.81 -8.49 -0.33
CA GLY A 316 -7.79 -7.72 -1.00
C GLY A 316 -8.39 -6.67 -1.94
N THR A 317 -7.64 -6.27 -2.94
CA THR A 317 -8.08 -5.32 -3.96
C THR A 317 -8.73 -6.05 -5.12
N ASN A 318 -9.99 -5.71 -5.41
CA ASN A 318 -10.72 -6.20 -6.57
C ASN A 318 -11.16 -5.02 -7.43
N CYS A 319 -10.94 -5.11 -8.73
CA CYS A 319 -11.22 -4.04 -9.69
C CYS A 319 -12.21 -4.50 -10.79
N SER A 320 -12.40 -3.67 -11.81
CA SER A 320 -13.38 -3.88 -12.89
C SER A 320 -14.80 -4.00 -12.35
N ILE A 321 -15.13 -3.20 -11.36
CA ILE A 321 -16.43 -3.09 -10.74
C ILE A 321 -17.11 -1.84 -11.29
N GLN A 322 -18.29 -1.97 -11.90
CA GLN A 322 -18.98 -0.84 -12.49
C GLN A 322 -20.22 -0.45 -11.67
N VAL A 323 -20.38 0.82 -11.41
CA VAL A 323 -21.55 1.40 -10.75
C VAL A 323 -22.77 1.24 -11.66
N GLN A 324 -23.81 0.59 -11.16
CA GLN A 324 -25.06 0.34 -11.87
C GLN A 324 -26.21 1.23 -11.41
N GLN A 325 -26.24 1.58 -10.13
CA GLN A 325 -27.27 2.44 -9.55
C GLN A 325 -26.68 3.28 -8.42
N VAL A 326 -27.21 4.48 -8.23
CA VAL A 326 -26.87 5.39 -7.13
C VAL A 326 -28.14 5.76 -6.35
N GLY A 327 -28.01 6.19 -5.11
CA GLY A 327 -29.13 6.58 -4.25
C GLY A 327 -30.01 5.37 -3.84
N VAL A 328 -29.44 4.18 -3.79
CA VAL A 328 -30.17 2.96 -3.46
C VAL A 328 -30.44 2.90 -1.96
N THR A 329 -31.66 2.51 -1.59
CA THR A 329 -31.98 2.12 -0.22
C THR A 329 -32.01 0.60 -0.13
N ILE A 330 -31.22 0.03 0.76
CA ILE A 330 -31.19 -1.42 1.02
C ILE A 330 -31.78 -1.73 2.39
N ASN A 331 -32.34 -2.94 2.53
CA ASN A 331 -32.85 -3.45 3.79
C ASN A 331 -32.02 -4.67 4.22
N VAL A 332 -31.23 -4.51 5.25
CA VAL A 332 -30.37 -5.54 5.88
C VAL A 332 -30.90 -5.97 7.26
N GLY A 333 -32.22 -5.81 7.48
CA GLY A 333 -32.88 -5.89 8.78
C GLY A 333 -33.21 -4.51 9.35
N TYR A 334 -32.59 -3.50 8.82
CA TYR A 334 -32.88 -2.07 8.94
C TYR A 334 -32.53 -1.38 7.61
N LEU A 335 -32.97 -0.13 7.43
CA LEU A 335 -32.77 0.59 6.17
C LEU A 335 -31.44 1.34 6.17
N ILE A 336 -30.64 1.10 5.12
CA ILE A 336 -29.46 1.90 4.80
C ILE A 336 -29.80 2.67 3.51
N THR A 337 -29.62 3.99 3.52
CA THR A 337 -30.03 4.89 2.45
C THR A 337 -28.85 5.52 1.72
N GLY A 338 -29.05 5.95 0.47
CA GLY A 338 -28.04 6.66 -0.30
C GLY A 338 -26.90 5.79 -0.79
N THR A 339 -27.02 4.47 -0.70
CA THR A 339 -25.98 3.53 -1.15
C THR A 339 -25.86 3.50 -2.67
N VAL A 340 -24.77 2.93 -3.14
CA VAL A 340 -24.48 2.69 -4.55
C VAL A 340 -24.42 1.19 -4.79
N ARG A 341 -25.13 0.68 -5.82
CA ARG A 341 -25.00 -0.69 -6.30
C ARG A 341 -23.98 -0.77 -7.42
N ALA A 342 -23.02 -1.67 -7.30
CA ALA A 342 -22.00 -1.89 -8.30
C ALA A 342 -21.79 -3.39 -8.57
N GLU A 343 -21.27 -3.71 -9.76
CA GLU A 343 -21.15 -5.09 -10.25
C GLU A 343 -19.78 -5.32 -10.87
N GLN A 344 -19.14 -6.42 -10.49
CA GLN A 344 -17.89 -6.86 -11.08
C GLN A 344 -18.18 -7.47 -12.46
N SER A 345 -17.52 -6.94 -13.49
CA SER A 345 -17.87 -7.17 -14.90
C SER A 345 -17.72 -8.62 -15.39
N ALA A 346 -16.78 -9.38 -14.80
CA ALA A 346 -16.57 -10.80 -15.10
C ALA A 346 -17.33 -11.73 -14.13
N HIS A 347 -18.16 -11.17 -13.24
CA HIS A 347 -18.88 -11.89 -12.20
C HIS A 347 -17.95 -12.72 -11.29
N THR A 348 -16.75 -12.21 -11.02
CA THR A 348 -15.86 -12.73 -9.99
C THR A 348 -16.06 -11.96 -8.68
N ASN A 349 -15.31 -12.28 -7.64
CA ASN A 349 -15.45 -11.61 -6.36
C ASN A 349 -15.26 -10.08 -6.47
N ALA A 350 -16.29 -9.33 -6.10
CA ALA A 350 -16.19 -7.89 -5.89
C ALA A 350 -15.83 -7.58 -4.42
N VAL A 351 -16.53 -8.22 -3.50
CA VAL A 351 -16.43 -8.01 -2.05
C VAL A 351 -17.03 -9.20 -1.30
N GLY A 352 -16.59 -9.45 -0.09
CA GLY A 352 -17.14 -10.51 0.76
C GLY A 352 -17.29 -10.08 2.23
N GLN A 353 -17.83 -10.97 3.04
CA GLN A 353 -17.92 -10.75 4.48
C GLN A 353 -16.53 -10.47 5.07
N GLY A 354 -16.46 -9.49 5.96
CA GLY A 354 -15.20 -8.99 6.53
C GLY A 354 -14.58 -7.80 5.77
N ASP A 355 -14.96 -7.58 4.50
CA ASP A 355 -14.55 -6.39 3.74
C ASP A 355 -15.40 -5.15 4.04
N SER A 356 -16.42 -5.27 4.90
CA SER A 356 -17.27 -4.17 5.40
C SER A 356 -16.40 -3.02 5.92
N GLY A 357 -16.67 -1.81 5.46
CA GLY A 357 -15.91 -0.61 5.82
C GLY A 357 -14.61 -0.41 5.04
N GLY A 358 -14.14 -1.41 4.29
CA GLY A 358 -12.99 -1.29 3.40
C GLY A 358 -13.20 -0.26 2.30
N SER A 359 -12.13 0.27 1.74
CA SER A 359 -12.19 1.35 0.76
C SER A 359 -12.88 0.94 -0.54
N VAL A 360 -13.66 1.87 -1.09
CA VAL A 360 -14.07 1.87 -2.51
C VAL A 360 -13.39 3.05 -3.17
N GLU A 361 -12.66 2.80 -4.24
CA GLU A 361 -11.70 3.74 -4.79
C GLU A 361 -11.78 3.84 -6.32
N VAL A 362 -11.46 5.01 -6.84
CA VAL A 362 -11.25 5.25 -8.28
C VAL A 362 -9.76 5.39 -8.52
N VAL A 363 -9.23 4.60 -9.43
CA VAL A 363 -7.82 4.68 -9.83
C VAL A 363 -7.56 6.02 -10.53
N ASN A 364 -6.49 6.72 -10.16
CA ASN A 364 -6.12 7.96 -10.81
C ASN A 364 -5.56 7.70 -12.23
N PRO A 365 -6.23 8.16 -13.31
CA PRO A 365 -5.79 7.87 -14.67
C PRO A 365 -4.45 8.54 -15.04
N ALA A 366 -4.07 9.60 -14.34
CA ALA A 366 -2.78 10.26 -14.54
C ALA A 366 -1.61 9.53 -13.86
N ASN A 367 -1.89 8.74 -12.82
CA ASN A 367 -0.91 7.91 -12.12
C ASN A 367 -1.64 6.74 -11.44
N THR A 368 -1.61 5.57 -12.04
CA THR A 368 -2.35 4.38 -11.57
C THR A 368 -1.86 3.81 -10.24
N ALA A 369 -0.77 4.34 -9.67
CA ALA A 369 -0.35 4.07 -8.30
C ALA A 369 -1.01 5.00 -7.27
N GLN A 370 -2.02 5.79 -7.65
CA GLN A 370 -2.77 6.71 -6.80
C GLN A 370 -4.27 6.46 -6.92
N VAL A 371 -5.01 6.77 -5.86
CA VAL A 371 -6.47 6.55 -5.83
C VAL A 371 -7.22 7.77 -5.30
N PHE A 372 -8.50 7.86 -5.71
CA PHE A 372 -9.49 8.79 -5.13
C PHE A 372 -10.48 8.01 -4.28
N ALA A 373 -10.83 8.51 -3.10
CA ALA A 373 -11.81 7.92 -2.22
C ALA A 373 -13.23 8.08 -2.80
N ALA A 374 -13.91 6.97 -3.11
CA ALA A 374 -15.29 6.96 -3.61
C ALA A 374 -16.32 6.57 -2.54
N GLY A 375 -15.92 5.81 -1.51
CA GLY A 375 -16.79 5.37 -0.42
C GLY A 375 -16.24 4.19 0.35
N VAL A 376 -17.09 3.52 1.13
CA VAL A 376 -16.73 2.34 1.93
C VAL A 376 -17.70 1.19 1.68
N ASN A 377 -17.19 -0.05 1.67
CA ASN A 377 -17.97 -1.27 1.45
C ASN A 377 -19.05 -1.43 2.53
N THR A 378 -20.29 -1.68 2.10
CA THR A 378 -21.45 -1.82 3.00
C THR A 378 -21.99 -3.25 3.01
N ALA A 379 -22.36 -3.80 1.86
CA ALA A 379 -23.06 -5.09 1.79
C ALA A 379 -22.79 -5.85 0.50
N ILE A 380 -23.02 -7.17 0.55
CA ILE A 380 -23.06 -8.06 -0.61
C ILE A 380 -24.51 -8.36 -1.01
N ASP A 381 -24.74 -8.64 -2.29
CA ASP A 381 -25.99 -9.23 -2.75
C ASP A 381 -25.88 -10.77 -2.68
N GLY A 382 -26.53 -11.38 -1.68
CA GLY A 382 -26.48 -12.82 -1.45
C GLY A 382 -26.97 -13.68 -2.62
N GLY A 383 -27.79 -13.12 -3.52
CA GLY A 383 -28.23 -13.78 -4.75
C GLY A 383 -27.17 -13.89 -5.85
N THR A 384 -26.00 -13.26 -5.64
CA THR A 384 -24.89 -13.21 -6.60
C THR A 384 -23.58 -13.77 -6.02
N ALA A 385 -23.72 -14.80 -5.18
CA ALA A 385 -22.59 -15.43 -4.49
C ALA A 385 -21.59 -16.05 -5.47
N VAL A 386 -20.30 -15.91 -5.16
CA VAL A 386 -19.17 -16.45 -5.95
C VAL A 386 -18.08 -16.99 -5.02
N THR A 387 -17.11 -17.68 -5.60
CA THR A 387 -15.91 -18.10 -4.87
C THR A 387 -15.16 -16.90 -4.30
N CYS A 388 -14.89 -16.92 -3.00
CA CYS A 388 -14.13 -15.88 -2.34
C CYS A 388 -12.65 -15.88 -2.78
N THR A 389 -12.06 -14.68 -2.86
CA THR A 389 -10.61 -14.48 -2.99
C THR A 389 -10.01 -14.00 -1.66
N GLY A 390 -8.69 -14.00 -1.57
CA GLY A 390 -7.95 -13.51 -0.41
C GLY A 390 -7.99 -14.46 0.79
N TYR A 391 -8.28 -13.94 1.97
CA TYR A 391 -8.38 -14.73 3.20
C TYR A 391 -9.73 -15.44 3.28
N VAL A 392 -9.73 -16.71 2.91
CA VAL A 392 -10.96 -17.55 2.85
C VAL A 392 -11.12 -18.33 4.14
N THR A 393 -12.22 -18.08 4.85
CA THR A 393 -12.63 -18.84 6.04
C THR A 393 -13.87 -19.67 5.74
N SER A 394 -14.08 -20.74 6.53
CA SER A 394 -15.29 -21.57 6.42
C SER A 394 -16.54 -20.72 6.66
N GLY A 395 -17.49 -20.82 5.73
CA GLY A 395 -18.78 -20.11 5.79
C GLY A 395 -18.75 -18.65 5.31
N ARG A 396 -17.57 -18.11 4.91
CA ARG A 396 -17.48 -16.77 4.33
C ARG A 396 -18.20 -16.73 2.98
N THR A 397 -19.06 -15.72 2.79
CA THR A 397 -19.76 -15.46 1.53
C THR A 397 -19.15 -14.25 0.84
N CYS A 398 -18.95 -14.36 -0.48
CA CYS A 398 -18.52 -13.29 -1.38
C CYS A 398 -19.49 -13.17 -2.55
N ALA A 399 -19.57 -11.99 -3.15
CA ALA A 399 -20.47 -11.72 -4.26
C ALA A 399 -19.81 -10.88 -5.35
N TRP A 400 -20.32 -11.01 -6.58
CA TRP A 400 -19.92 -10.14 -7.69
C TRP A 400 -20.75 -8.85 -7.74
N ARG A 401 -21.93 -8.79 -7.08
CA ARG A 401 -22.72 -7.57 -6.89
C ARG A 401 -22.62 -7.10 -5.46
N MET A 402 -22.35 -5.81 -5.29
CA MET A 402 -22.10 -5.19 -4.00
C MET A 402 -22.88 -3.89 -3.83
N TYR A 403 -22.98 -3.45 -2.58
CA TYR A 403 -23.42 -2.12 -2.21
C TYR A 403 -22.33 -1.44 -1.38
N TYR A 404 -22.15 -0.14 -1.61
CA TYR A 404 -21.23 0.67 -0.82
C TYR A 404 -21.85 2.01 -0.43
N SER A 405 -21.43 2.56 0.68
CA SER A 405 -21.76 3.92 1.11
C SER A 405 -20.80 4.89 0.41
N PRO A 406 -21.31 5.75 -0.50
CA PRO A 406 -20.46 6.69 -1.23
C PRO A 406 -19.87 7.76 -0.30
N TRP A 407 -18.82 8.44 -0.75
CA TRP A 407 -18.20 9.54 0.00
C TRP A 407 -19.22 10.62 0.44
N SER A 408 -20.25 10.87 -0.35
CA SER A 408 -21.36 11.77 0.01
C SER A 408 -22.07 11.35 1.29
N ASN A 409 -22.25 10.05 1.55
CA ASN A 409 -22.85 9.56 2.79
C ASN A 409 -21.99 9.95 4.01
N ALA A 410 -20.66 9.90 3.89
CA ALA A 410 -19.77 10.35 4.96
C ALA A 410 -19.83 11.87 5.17
N THR A 411 -19.90 12.68 4.10
CA THR A 411 -20.02 14.13 4.22
C THR A 411 -21.36 14.58 4.75
N ASP A 412 -22.44 13.84 4.45
CA ASP A 412 -23.79 14.12 4.97
C ASP A 412 -23.94 13.70 6.44
N ALA A 413 -23.32 12.57 6.83
CA ALA A 413 -23.32 12.10 8.22
C ALA A 413 -22.43 12.96 9.12
N PHE A 414 -21.29 13.43 8.60
CA PHE A 414 -20.27 14.14 9.36
C PHE A 414 -19.87 15.43 8.65
N PRO A 415 -20.70 16.49 8.72
CA PRO A 415 -20.39 17.77 8.05
C PRO A 415 -19.03 18.31 8.47
N GLY A 416 -18.18 18.62 7.47
CA GLY A 416 -16.80 19.07 7.71
C GLY A 416 -15.76 17.96 7.78
N ILE A 417 -16.14 16.69 7.54
CA ILE A 417 -15.17 15.61 7.32
C ILE A 417 -14.32 15.90 6.07
N ALA A 418 -13.03 15.66 6.15
CA ALA A 418 -12.11 15.80 5.02
C ALA A 418 -11.21 14.58 4.89
N ILE A 419 -10.88 14.21 3.64
CA ILE A 419 -9.94 13.12 3.35
C ILE A 419 -8.53 13.56 3.73
N VAL A 420 -7.73 12.64 4.29
CA VAL A 420 -6.29 12.82 4.48
C VAL A 420 -5.60 12.33 3.22
N LEU A 421 -4.73 13.17 2.65
CA LEU A 421 -3.95 12.84 1.46
C LEU A 421 -2.65 12.10 1.83
N GLY A 422 -2.21 11.19 0.93
CA GLY A 422 -0.99 10.40 1.06
C GLY A 422 0.22 10.96 0.32
#